data_d7d537f14431d06d1cdee9ae1fba957c
#
_entry.id   d7d537f14431d06d1cdee9ae1fba957c
#
_cell.length_a   1.000
_cell.length_b   1.000
_cell.length_c   1.000
_cell.angle_alpha   90.00
_cell.angle_beta   90.00
_cell.angle_gamma   90.00
#
_symmetry.space_group_name_H-M   'P 1'
#
loop_
_entity.id
_entity.type
_entity.pdbx_description
1 polymer ?
#
loop_
_entity_poly.entity_id
_entity_poly.type
_entity_poly.pdbx_seq_one_letter_code
_entity_poly.pdbx_strand_id
1 'polypeptide(L)'
;MPEYFRFVRITFDPSKYDAMMAHADSQVERIKGVPGVRAVRTVRVAENQTITIGRYDSKEAWEASAEQIASIWSGFAEFMTEEAYTRDGDMVWSFDRE
;
A
#
# COMPACT_ATOMS: atom_id res chain seq x y z
N MET A 1 -1.78 12.96 17.76
CA MET A 1 -1.55 13.01 16.29
C MET A 1 -2.47 12.02 15.62
N PRO A 2 -3.20 12.44 14.57
CA PRO A 2 -4.06 11.49 13.86
C PRO A 2 -3.22 10.47 13.09
N GLU A 3 -3.75 9.29 12.93
CA GLU A 3 -3.16 8.31 12.06
C GLU A 3 -3.28 8.80 10.61
N TYR A 4 -2.35 8.36 9.77
CA TYR A 4 -2.29 8.77 8.38
C TYR A 4 -2.55 7.56 7.50
N PHE A 5 -3.41 7.72 6.48
CA PHE A 5 -3.77 6.63 5.58
C PHE A 5 -3.34 6.98 4.16
N ARG A 6 -2.83 5.98 3.46
CA ARG A 6 -2.47 6.11 2.06
C ARG A 6 -3.18 5.04 1.24
N PHE A 7 -3.75 5.48 0.12
CA PHE A 7 -4.47 4.60 -0.80
C PHE A 7 -3.71 4.55 -2.12
N VAL A 8 -3.39 3.35 -2.58
CA VAL A 8 -2.67 3.14 -3.84
C VAL A 8 -3.49 2.20 -4.71
N ARG A 9 -4.04 2.73 -5.80
CA ARG A 9 -4.75 1.92 -6.78
C ARG A 9 -3.78 1.48 -7.87
N ILE A 10 -3.70 0.17 -8.08
CA ILE A 10 -2.88 -0.42 -9.12
C ILE A 10 -3.80 -1.04 -10.16
N THR A 11 -3.54 -0.75 -11.44
CA THR A 11 -4.16 -1.45 -12.56
C THR A 11 -3.10 -2.38 -13.12
N PHE A 12 -3.42 -3.67 -13.24
CA PHE A 12 -2.45 -4.70 -13.57
C PHE A 12 -2.99 -5.67 -14.61
N ASP A 13 -2.10 -6.47 -15.18
CA ASP A 13 -2.47 -7.55 -16.09
C ASP A 13 -3.05 -8.70 -15.26
N PRO A 14 -4.34 -9.06 -15.44
CA PRO A 14 -4.97 -10.11 -14.63
C PRO A 14 -4.25 -11.46 -14.71
N SER A 15 -3.58 -11.75 -15.82
CA SER A 15 -2.83 -13.00 -15.96
C SER A 15 -1.62 -13.06 -15.04
N LYS A 16 -1.21 -11.93 -14.47
CA LYS A 16 -0.07 -11.83 -13.56
C LYS A 16 -0.50 -11.71 -12.10
N TYR A 17 -1.78 -11.87 -11.81
CA TYR A 17 -2.29 -11.67 -10.46
C TYR A 17 -1.58 -12.55 -9.42
N ASP A 18 -1.46 -13.86 -9.70
CA ASP A 18 -0.83 -14.76 -8.74
C ASP A 18 0.64 -14.41 -8.50
N ALA A 19 1.35 -14.04 -9.56
CA ALA A 19 2.73 -13.62 -9.46
C ALA A 19 2.86 -12.32 -8.64
N MET A 20 1.92 -11.39 -8.83
CA MET A 20 1.89 -10.14 -8.08
C MET A 20 1.65 -10.39 -6.60
N MET A 21 0.73 -11.31 -6.25
CA MET A 21 0.46 -11.65 -4.86
C MET A 21 1.65 -12.36 -4.21
N ALA A 22 2.32 -13.25 -4.96
CA ALA A 22 3.53 -13.90 -4.46
C ALA A 22 4.64 -12.86 -4.21
N HIS A 23 4.76 -11.87 -5.08
CA HIS A 23 5.71 -10.78 -4.88
C HIS A 23 5.38 -9.98 -3.63
N ALA A 24 4.09 -9.69 -3.39
CA ALA A 24 3.66 -8.98 -2.18
C ALA A 24 4.07 -9.75 -0.93
N ASP A 25 3.86 -11.07 -0.91
CA ASP A 25 4.28 -11.92 0.21
C ASP A 25 5.78 -11.82 0.44
N SER A 26 6.58 -11.72 -0.62
CA SER A 26 8.03 -11.63 -0.52
C SER A 26 8.50 -10.30 0.07
N GLN A 27 7.62 -9.29 0.14
CA GLN A 27 7.98 -7.96 0.65
C GLN A 27 7.64 -7.77 2.13
N VAL A 28 7.01 -8.74 2.78
CA VAL A 28 6.57 -8.62 4.17
C VAL A 28 7.71 -8.23 5.11
N GLU A 29 8.87 -8.86 4.97
CA GLU A 29 10.01 -8.55 5.85
C GLU A 29 10.51 -7.12 5.65
N ARG A 30 10.49 -6.62 4.40
CA ARG A 30 10.86 -5.23 4.14
C ARG A 30 9.85 -4.27 4.75
N ILE A 31 8.55 -4.62 4.64
CA ILE A 31 7.47 -3.80 5.23
C ILE A 31 7.62 -3.71 6.74
N LYS A 32 7.97 -4.83 7.39
CA LYS A 32 8.21 -4.85 8.84
C LYS A 32 9.32 -3.90 9.25
N GLY A 33 10.28 -3.65 8.37
CA GLY A 33 11.38 -2.74 8.63
C GLY A 33 11.07 -1.27 8.39
N VAL A 34 9.85 -0.92 7.97
CA VAL A 34 9.47 0.47 7.74
C VAL A 34 8.90 1.06 9.04
N PRO A 35 9.60 2.03 9.67
CA PRO A 35 9.10 2.63 10.91
C PRO A 35 7.74 3.31 10.67
N GLY A 36 6.85 3.19 11.65
CA GLY A 36 5.57 3.88 11.61
C GLY A 36 4.46 3.20 10.84
N VAL A 37 4.76 2.15 10.06
CA VAL A 37 3.71 1.37 9.38
C VAL A 37 2.98 0.52 10.41
N ARG A 38 1.66 0.66 10.46
CA ARG A 38 0.82 -0.09 11.38
C ARG A 38 0.06 -1.23 10.72
N ALA A 39 -0.38 -1.04 9.49
CA ALA A 39 -1.10 -2.08 8.76
C ALA A 39 -1.05 -1.79 7.27
N VAL A 40 -1.11 -2.85 6.48
CA VAL A 40 -1.24 -2.75 5.03
C VAL A 40 -2.28 -3.77 4.62
N ARG A 41 -3.27 -3.33 3.86
CA ARG A 41 -4.34 -4.19 3.36
C ARG A 41 -4.52 -3.95 1.86
N THR A 42 -4.66 -5.01 1.11
CA THR A 42 -4.92 -4.91 -0.32
C THR A 42 -6.27 -5.54 -0.62
N VAL A 43 -7.11 -4.80 -1.31
CA VAL A 43 -8.46 -5.24 -1.69
C VAL A 43 -8.54 -5.27 -3.21
N ARG A 44 -8.98 -6.40 -3.77
CA ARG A 44 -9.19 -6.51 -5.21
C ARG A 44 -10.57 -5.95 -5.53
N VAL A 45 -10.61 -4.82 -6.23
CA VAL A 45 -11.87 -4.09 -6.51
C VAL A 45 -12.40 -4.35 -7.91
N ALA A 46 -11.58 -4.92 -8.80
CA ALA A 46 -11.97 -5.33 -10.14
C ALA A 46 -11.02 -6.42 -10.58
N GLU A 47 -11.31 -7.10 -11.69
CA GLU A 47 -10.45 -8.17 -12.20
C GLU A 47 -9.00 -7.69 -12.37
N ASN A 48 -8.83 -6.46 -12.81
CA ASN A 48 -7.52 -5.87 -13.12
C ASN A 48 -7.11 -4.73 -12.19
N GLN A 49 -7.77 -4.57 -11.03
CA GLN A 49 -7.45 -3.47 -10.12
C GLN A 49 -7.43 -3.90 -8.66
N THR A 50 -6.45 -3.38 -7.92
CA THR A 50 -6.39 -3.49 -6.47
C THR A 50 -6.25 -2.10 -5.87
N ILE A 51 -6.74 -1.95 -4.63
CA ILE A 51 -6.48 -0.77 -3.81
C ILE A 51 -5.76 -1.26 -2.56
N THR A 52 -4.56 -0.72 -2.32
CA THR A 52 -3.80 -1.01 -1.11
C THR A 52 -3.97 0.14 -0.14
N ILE A 53 -4.33 -0.18 1.09
CA ILE A 53 -4.55 0.80 2.15
C ILE A 53 -3.45 0.63 3.18
N GLY A 54 -2.59 1.64 3.31
CA GLY A 54 -1.54 1.67 4.31
C GLY A 54 -1.94 2.58 5.47
N ARG A 55 -1.75 2.09 6.69
CA ARG A 55 -2.01 2.86 7.91
C ARG A 55 -0.69 3.15 8.59
N TYR A 56 -0.46 4.42 8.91
CA TYR A 56 0.78 4.92 9.51
C TYR A 56 0.49 5.65 10.80
N ASP A 57 1.48 5.73 11.69
CA ASP A 57 1.35 6.45 12.97
C ASP A 57 0.93 7.90 12.78
N SER A 58 1.48 8.56 11.75
CA SER A 58 1.24 9.97 11.46
C SER A 58 1.74 10.31 10.06
N LYS A 59 1.38 11.50 9.59
CA LYS A 59 1.89 12.02 8.31
C LYS A 59 3.42 12.09 8.34
N GLU A 60 3.98 12.57 9.45
CA GLU A 60 5.43 12.70 9.61
C GLU A 60 6.13 11.35 9.55
N ALA A 61 5.53 10.31 10.13
CA ALA A 61 6.08 8.95 10.06
C ALA A 61 6.09 8.44 8.63
N TRP A 62 5.01 8.69 7.87
CA TRP A 62 4.97 8.31 6.47
C TRP A 62 6.03 9.06 5.66
N GLU A 63 6.14 10.38 5.85
CA GLU A 63 7.10 11.20 5.11
C GLU A 63 8.55 10.75 5.39
N ALA A 64 8.84 10.40 6.63
CA ALA A 64 10.16 9.93 7.01
C ALA A 64 10.54 8.61 6.34
N SER A 65 9.54 7.82 5.93
CA SER A 65 9.75 6.50 5.32
C SER A 65 9.43 6.47 3.83
N ALA A 66 9.13 7.64 3.23
CA ALA A 66 8.64 7.70 1.85
C ALA A 66 9.58 7.05 0.83
N GLU A 67 10.90 7.24 0.95
CA GLU A 67 11.86 6.63 0.03
C GLU A 67 11.87 5.12 0.15
N GLN A 68 11.82 4.61 1.38
CA GLN A 68 11.81 3.19 1.66
C GLN A 68 10.54 2.55 1.10
N ILE A 69 9.40 3.22 1.27
CA ILE A 69 8.11 2.78 0.75
C ILE A 69 8.12 2.80 -0.78
N ALA A 70 8.66 3.86 -1.39
CA ALA A 70 8.76 3.95 -2.84
C ALA A 70 9.62 2.82 -3.41
N SER A 71 10.69 2.45 -2.73
CA SER A 71 11.54 1.33 -3.13
C SER A 71 10.78 0.01 -3.14
N ILE A 72 9.91 -0.21 -2.15
CA ILE A 72 9.07 -1.41 -2.10
C ILE A 72 8.09 -1.41 -3.29
N TRP A 73 7.43 -0.28 -3.54
CA TRP A 73 6.46 -0.17 -4.64
C TRP A 73 7.11 -0.34 -6.01
N SER A 74 8.36 0.09 -6.18
CA SER A 74 9.03 -0.02 -7.48
C SER A 74 9.11 -1.46 -7.99
N GLY A 75 9.12 -2.44 -7.08
CA GLY A 75 9.13 -3.86 -7.45
C GLY A 75 7.82 -4.35 -8.06
N PHE A 76 6.75 -3.55 -7.98
CA PHE A 76 5.45 -3.91 -8.56
C PHE A 76 5.26 -3.39 -9.99
N ALA A 77 6.19 -2.56 -10.48
CA ALA A 77 6.03 -1.92 -11.79
C ALA A 77 5.84 -2.91 -12.94
N GLU A 78 6.50 -4.06 -12.86
CA GLU A 78 6.39 -5.08 -13.92
C GLU A 78 4.99 -5.69 -14.06
N PHE A 79 4.15 -5.56 -13.04
CA PHE A 79 2.79 -6.09 -13.07
C PHE A 79 1.77 -5.05 -13.53
N MET A 80 2.15 -3.78 -13.51
CA MET A 80 1.23 -2.68 -13.81
C MET A 80 1.08 -2.45 -15.31
N THR A 81 -0.14 -2.10 -15.72
CA THR A 81 -0.43 -1.73 -17.11
C THR A 81 -0.57 -0.22 -17.27
N GLU A 82 -0.59 0.52 -16.17
CA GLU A 82 -0.61 1.98 -16.17
C GLU A 82 -0.03 2.49 -14.85
N GLU A 83 0.20 3.79 -14.78
CA GLU A 83 0.76 4.40 -13.58
C GLU A 83 -0.20 4.27 -12.39
N ALA A 84 0.36 4.02 -11.21
CA ALA A 84 -0.43 3.90 -9.98
C ALA A 84 -1.09 5.22 -9.62
N TYR A 85 -2.32 5.15 -9.10
CA TYR A 85 -3.06 6.31 -8.63
C TYR A 85 -3.04 6.31 -7.12
N THR A 86 -2.59 7.42 -6.52
CA THR A 86 -2.43 7.51 -5.07
C THR A 86 -3.20 8.66 -4.46
N ARG A 87 -3.69 8.43 -3.24
CA ARG A 87 -4.29 9.45 -2.40
C ARG A 87 -3.90 9.16 -0.96
N ASP A 88 -3.77 10.20 -0.16
CA ASP A 88 -3.41 10.03 1.25
C ASP A 88 -3.98 11.18 2.08
N GLY A 89 -4.15 10.94 3.37
CA GLY A 89 -4.69 11.95 4.27
C GLY A 89 -4.78 11.47 5.71
N ASP A 90 -5.12 12.39 6.59
CA ASP A 90 -5.32 12.11 8.01
C ASP A 90 -6.65 11.41 8.24
N MET A 91 -6.66 10.43 9.16
CA MET A 91 -7.92 9.84 9.60
C MET A 91 -8.69 10.86 10.43
N VAL A 92 -9.92 11.12 10.05
CA VAL A 92 -10.75 12.14 10.72
C VAL A 92 -11.97 11.55 11.44
N TRP A 93 -12.28 10.28 11.18
CA TRP A 93 -13.42 9.61 11.81
C TRP A 93 -13.21 8.11 11.74
N SER A 94 -13.56 7.41 12.81
CA SER A 94 -13.48 5.94 12.83
C SER A 94 -14.51 5.36 13.77
N PHE A 95 -14.88 4.13 13.49
CA PHE A 95 -15.67 3.29 14.39
C PHE A 95 -15.11 1.87 14.29
N ASP A 96 -14.79 1.28 15.41
CA ASP A 96 -14.32 -0.09 15.47
C ASP A 96 -15.27 -0.90 16.37
N ARG A 97 -15.75 -2.02 15.85
CA ARG A 97 -16.58 -2.94 16.61
C ARG A 97 -15.66 -3.93 17.33
N GLU A 98 -15.85 -4.04 18.62
CA GLU A 98 -15.07 -4.95 19.46
C GLU A 98 -15.62 -6.36 19.43
#